data_264b1f95e4cfd4555d4f9de7060f9d32
#
_entry.id   264b1f95e4cfd4555d4f9de7060f9d32
#
_cell.length_a   1.000
_cell.length_b   1.000
_cell.length_c   1.000
_cell.angle_alpha   90.00
_cell.angle_beta   90.00
_cell.angle_gamma   90.00
#
_symmetry.space_group_name_H-M   'P 1'
#
loop_
_entity.id
_entity.type
_entity.pdbx_description
1 polymer ?
#
loop_
_entity_poly.entity_id
_entity_poly.type
_entity_poly.pdbx_seq_one_letter_code
_entity_poly.pdbx_strand_id
1 'polypeptide(L)'
;MVAAYYRDINAGRYARAWALISPALATVQSYAQFVAGYACTGTERPAKLSQSGHQVSFHLTVIDNCAGATQYYTGTDTVSGGKIVAAHVTPTS
;
A
#
# COMPACT_ATOMS: atom_id res chain seq x y z
N MET A 1 -11.25 1.88 0.62
CA MET A 1 -10.10 2.28 1.47
C MET A 1 -8.79 1.80 0.87
N VAL A 2 -8.55 0.50 0.82
CA VAL A 2 -7.28 -0.04 0.28
C VAL A 2 -7.10 0.32 -1.21
N ALA A 3 -8.15 0.17 -2.02
CA ALA A 3 -8.09 0.54 -3.43
C ALA A 3 -7.82 2.04 -3.62
N ALA A 4 -8.41 2.89 -2.77
CA ALA A 4 -8.16 4.33 -2.82
C ALA A 4 -6.72 4.67 -2.44
N TYR A 5 -6.15 3.97 -1.46
CA TYR A 5 -4.77 4.13 -1.05
C TYR A 5 -3.81 3.89 -2.23
N TYR A 6 -3.95 2.74 -2.89
CA TYR A 6 -3.08 2.41 -4.02
C TYR A 6 -3.32 3.31 -5.23
N ARG A 7 -4.56 3.74 -5.46
CA ARG A 7 -4.86 4.72 -6.51
C ARG A 7 -4.14 6.03 -6.26
N ASP A 8 -4.10 6.50 -5.02
CA ASP A 8 -3.39 7.73 -4.67
C ASP A 8 -1.88 7.58 -4.83
N ILE A 9 -1.32 6.42 -4.45
CA ILE A 9 0.10 6.11 -4.68
C ILE A 9 0.43 6.15 -6.17
N ASN A 10 -0.39 5.50 -7.00
CA ASN A 10 -0.16 5.45 -8.46
C ASN A 10 -0.24 6.82 -9.11
N ALA A 11 -1.06 7.71 -8.57
CA ALA A 11 -1.22 9.07 -9.07
C ALA A 11 -0.18 10.04 -8.52
N GLY A 12 0.73 9.59 -7.66
CA GLY A 12 1.71 10.44 -7.01
C GLY A 12 1.13 11.30 -5.88
N ARG A 13 -0.07 10.98 -5.41
CA ARG A 13 -0.75 11.72 -4.35
C ARG A 13 -0.38 11.16 -2.98
N TYR A 14 0.89 11.21 -2.65
CA TYR A 14 1.43 10.57 -1.45
C TYR A 14 0.85 11.15 -0.16
N ALA A 15 0.59 12.45 -0.12
CA ALA A 15 -0.02 13.07 1.05
C ALA A 15 -1.43 12.53 1.33
N ARG A 16 -2.23 12.26 0.30
CA ARG A 16 -3.55 11.65 0.45
C ARG A 16 -3.46 10.21 0.92
N ALA A 17 -2.54 9.43 0.33
CA ALA A 17 -2.32 8.05 0.76
C ALA A 17 -1.85 8.00 2.20
N TRP A 18 -0.93 8.88 2.59
CA TRP A 18 -0.44 9.01 3.97
C TRP A 18 -1.57 9.29 4.95
N ALA A 19 -2.52 10.13 4.56
CA ALA A 19 -3.67 10.47 5.40
C ALA A 19 -4.59 9.27 5.67
N LEU A 20 -4.54 8.21 4.86
CA LEU A 20 -5.30 6.99 5.06
C LEU A 20 -4.62 6.01 6.02
N ILE A 21 -3.38 6.29 6.43
CA ILE A 21 -2.63 5.48 7.38
C ILE A 21 -2.84 6.05 8.77
N SER A 22 -3.06 5.17 9.77
CA SER A 22 -3.26 5.62 11.13
C SER A 22 -1.97 6.22 11.72
N PRO A 23 -2.06 7.11 12.72
CA PRO A 23 -0.87 7.62 13.41
C PRO A 23 0.00 6.52 14.01
N ALA A 24 -0.57 5.38 14.39
CA ALA A 24 0.19 4.26 14.94
C ALA A 24 1.14 3.68 13.89
N LEU A 25 0.73 3.57 12.63
CA LEU A 25 1.62 3.14 11.55
C LEU A 25 2.61 4.24 11.17
N ALA A 26 2.20 5.49 11.26
CA ALA A 26 3.06 6.63 10.94
C ALA A 26 4.23 6.79 11.91
N THR A 27 4.22 6.12 13.07
CA THR A 27 5.34 6.15 14.02
C THR A 27 6.51 5.28 13.57
N VAL A 28 6.30 4.30 12.68
CA VAL A 28 7.36 3.39 12.23
C VAL A 28 8.15 3.93 11.05
N GLN A 29 7.63 4.96 10.38
CA GLN A 29 8.37 5.66 9.32
C GLN A 29 7.87 7.09 9.20
N SER A 30 8.76 8.00 8.82
CA SER A 30 8.39 9.38 8.55
C SER A 30 7.72 9.51 7.19
N TYR A 31 7.07 10.65 6.94
CA TYR A 31 6.50 10.94 5.63
C TYR A 31 7.57 10.92 4.54
N ALA A 32 8.75 11.44 4.80
CA ALA A 32 9.86 11.43 3.85
C ALA A 32 10.29 10.01 3.51
N GLN A 33 10.38 9.11 4.50
CA GLN A 33 10.68 7.69 4.27
C GLN A 33 9.57 7.00 3.48
N PHE A 34 8.32 7.33 3.75
CA PHE A 34 7.17 6.81 3.03
C PHE A 34 7.24 7.17 1.55
N VAL A 35 7.48 8.44 1.22
CA VAL A 35 7.63 8.89 -0.17
C VAL A 35 8.84 8.25 -0.84
N ALA A 36 9.99 8.20 -0.12
CA ALA A 36 11.20 7.60 -0.65
C ALA A 36 11.02 6.10 -0.97
N GLY A 37 10.20 5.39 -0.18
CA GLY A 37 9.91 3.99 -0.42
C GLY A 37 9.16 3.74 -1.74
N TYR A 38 8.50 4.75 -2.28
CA TYR A 38 7.79 4.65 -3.56
C TYR A 38 8.52 5.30 -4.72
N ALA A 39 9.72 5.83 -4.51
CA ALA A 39 10.46 6.56 -5.55
C ALA A 39 10.73 5.72 -6.80
N CYS A 40 10.96 4.42 -6.64
CA CYS A 40 11.20 3.48 -7.73
C CYS A 40 9.96 2.71 -8.16
N THR A 41 8.82 2.95 -7.52
CA THR A 41 7.58 2.24 -7.84
C THR A 41 6.87 2.95 -8.99
N GLY A 42 6.71 2.25 -10.11
CA GLY A 42 5.98 2.79 -11.25
C GLY A 42 4.48 2.68 -11.04
N THR A 43 3.99 1.48 -10.79
CA THR A 43 2.56 1.23 -10.61
C THR A 43 2.37 0.10 -9.60
N GLU A 44 1.39 0.27 -8.71
CA GLU A 44 0.93 -0.78 -7.81
C GLU A 44 -0.52 -1.11 -8.14
N ARG A 45 -0.80 -2.37 -8.43
CA ARG A 45 -2.13 -2.83 -8.83
C ARG A 45 -2.65 -3.87 -7.85
N PRO A 46 -3.53 -3.50 -6.92
CA PRO A 46 -4.21 -4.47 -6.09
C PRO A 46 -5.27 -5.21 -6.90
N ALA A 47 -5.40 -6.51 -6.65
CA ALA A 47 -6.38 -7.36 -7.30
C ALA A 47 -6.91 -8.38 -6.31
N LYS A 48 -8.03 -9.03 -6.64
CA LYS A 48 -8.65 -10.07 -5.83
C LYS A 48 -8.91 -9.61 -4.40
N LEU A 49 -9.40 -8.36 -4.25
CA LEU A 49 -9.73 -7.83 -2.94
C LEU A 49 -10.85 -8.63 -2.30
N SER A 50 -10.62 -9.02 -1.06
CA SER A 50 -11.59 -9.77 -0.26
C SER A 50 -11.59 -9.18 1.15
N GLN A 51 -12.75 -8.89 1.69
CA GLN A 51 -12.89 -8.30 3.00
C GLN A 51 -13.55 -9.28 3.97
N SER A 52 -12.96 -9.41 5.16
CA SER A 52 -13.51 -10.18 6.26
C SER A 52 -13.39 -9.34 7.54
N GLY A 53 -14.51 -8.81 8.03
CA GLY A 53 -14.50 -7.88 9.15
C GLY A 53 -13.69 -6.63 8.82
N HIS A 54 -12.65 -6.36 9.60
CA HIS A 54 -11.74 -5.23 9.40
C HIS A 54 -10.53 -5.55 8.53
N GLN A 55 -10.39 -6.78 8.04
CA GLN A 55 -9.25 -7.19 7.24
C GLN A 55 -9.60 -7.21 5.75
N VAL A 56 -8.72 -6.64 4.94
CA VAL A 56 -8.81 -6.67 3.49
C VAL A 56 -7.59 -7.41 2.96
N SER A 57 -7.84 -8.55 2.30
CA SER A 57 -6.81 -9.36 1.66
C SER A 57 -6.77 -9.07 0.17
N PHE A 58 -5.57 -9.04 -0.41
CA PHE A 58 -5.41 -8.71 -1.82
C PHE A 58 -4.13 -9.31 -2.39
N HIS A 59 -4.08 -9.38 -3.71
CA HIS A 59 -2.86 -9.64 -4.47
C HIS A 59 -2.37 -8.32 -5.03
N LEU A 60 -1.07 -8.07 -4.94
CA LEU A 60 -0.47 -6.82 -5.39
C LEU A 60 0.55 -7.10 -6.48
N THR A 61 0.41 -6.43 -7.61
CA THR A 61 1.40 -6.42 -8.68
C THR A 61 2.10 -5.07 -8.68
N VAL A 62 3.43 -5.07 -8.55
CA VAL A 62 4.24 -3.86 -8.49
C VAL A 62 5.16 -3.82 -9.70
N ILE A 63 5.11 -2.73 -10.45
CA ILE A 63 6.06 -2.47 -11.52
C ILE A 63 7.13 -1.53 -10.99
N ASP A 64 8.37 -2.04 -10.94
CA ASP A 64 9.51 -1.30 -10.40
C ASP A 64 10.21 -0.55 -11.54
N ASN A 65 10.20 0.77 -11.49
CA ASN A 65 10.82 1.62 -12.51
C ASN A 65 12.34 1.64 -12.44
N CYS A 66 12.93 1.37 -11.29
CA CYS A 66 14.39 1.36 -11.13
C CYS A 66 15.01 0.07 -11.64
N ALA A 67 14.41 -1.08 -11.31
CA ALA A 67 14.91 -2.38 -11.73
C ALA A 67 14.29 -2.85 -13.06
N GLY A 68 13.22 -2.24 -13.51
CA GLY A 68 12.48 -2.65 -14.70
C GLY A 68 11.80 -4.01 -14.55
N ALA A 69 11.56 -4.45 -13.33
CA ALA A 69 11.00 -5.77 -13.03
C ALA A 69 9.57 -5.66 -12.51
N THR A 70 8.76 -6.68 -12.79
CA THR A 70 7.43 -6.83 -12.20
C THR A 70 7.53 -7.78 -11.02
N GLN A 71 7.02 -7.36 -9.87
CA GLN A 71 7.03 -8.14 -8.65
C GLN A 71 5.60 -8.40 -8.18
N TYR A 72 5.40 -9.56 -7.54
CA TYR A 72 4.09 -10.00 -7.08
C TYR A 72 4.12 -10.20 -5.58
N TYR A 73 3.05 -9.75 -4.92
CA TYR A 73 2.91 -9.85 -3.46
C TYR A 73 1.50 -10.30 -3.10
N THR A 74 1.36 -10.91 -1.92
CA THR A 74 0.07 -11.05 -1.24
C THR A 74 0.08 -10.15 -0.03
N GLY A 75 -1.03 -9.49 0.24
CA GLY A 75 -1.14 -8.56 1.34
C GLY A 75 -2.44 -8.67 2.10
N THR A 76 -2.39 -8.24 3.35
CA THR A 76 -3.57 -8.09 4.20
C THR A 76 -3.43 -6.77 4.96
N ASP A 77 -4.41 -5.89 4.79
CA ASP A 77 -4.50 -4.64 5.52
C ASP A 77 -5.63 -4.72 6.53
N THR A 78 -5.39 -4.20 7.72
CA THR A 78 -6.45 -4.02 8.72
C THR A 78 -6.91 -2.58 8.68
N VAL A 79 -8.23 -2.38 8.54
CA VAL A 79 -8.85 -1.06 8.42
C VAL A 79 -9.74 -0.82 9.63
N SER A 80 -9.60 0.32 10.27
CA SER A 80 -10.43 0.72 11.40
C SER A 80 -10.54 2.23 11.45
N GLY A 81 -11.74 2.75 11.75
CA GLY A 81 -11.97 4.18 11.87
C GLY A 81 -11.66 4.97 10.60
N GLY A 82 -11.85 4.35 9.42
CA GLY A 82 -11.57 5.00 8.14
C GLY A 82 -10.09 5.10 7.80
N LYS A 83 -9.23 4.32 8.49
CA LYS A 83 -7.78 4.34 8.26
C LYS A 83 -7.21 2.93 8.22
N ILE A 84 -6.06 2.78 7.54
CA ILE A 84 -5.28 1.54 7.57
C ILE A 84 -4.46 1.55 8.85
N VAL A 85 -4.75 0.61 9.75
CA VAL A 85 -4.11 0.54 11.07
C VAL A 85 -3.02 -0.52 11.15
N ALA A 86 -2.99 -1.45 10.21
CA ALA A 86 -1.96 -2.46 10.09
C ALA A 86 -1.87 -2.92 8.64
N ALA A 87 -0.67 -3.24 8.20
CA ALA A 87 -0.44 -3.74 6.85
C ALA A 87 0.60 -4.85 6.88
N HIS A 88 0.34 -5.92 6.15
CA HIS A 88 1.24 -7.05 6.05
C HIS A 88 1.30 -7.50 4.59
N VAL A 89 2.45 -7.33 3.96
CA VAL A 89 2.66 -7.65 2.55
C VAL A 89 3.84 -8.60 2.44
N THR A 90 3.62 -9.73 1.76
CA THR A 90 4.62 -10.78 1.61
C THR A 90 4.89 -11.02 0.12
N PRO A 91 6.16 -11.07 -0.32
CA PRO A 91 6.48 -11.41 -1.71
C PRO A 91 5.97 -12.81 -2.05
N THR A 92 5.44 -12.95 -3.26
CA THR A 92 5.11 -14.25 -3.84
C THR A 92 6.05 -14.51 -5.00
N SER A 93 6.55 -15.71 -5.05
CA SER A 93 7.43 -16.11 -6.14
C SER A 93 6.63 -16.48 -7.38
#